data_24d07861a47b562e149c2773d615da78
#
_entry.id   24d07861a47b562e149c2773d615da78
#
_cell.length_a   1.000
_cell.length_b   1.000
_cell.length_c   1.000
_cell.angle_alpha   90.00
_cell.angle_beta   90.00
_cell.angle_gamma   90.00
#
_symmetry.space_group_name_H-M   'P 1'
#
loop_
_entity.id
_entity.type
_entity.pdbx_description
1 polymer ?
#
loop_
_entity_poly.entity_id
_entity_poly.type
_entity_poly.pdbx_seq_one_letter_code
_entity_poly.pdbx_strand_id
1 'polypeptide(L)'
;GHAVVGLLSKNYDKIEDGVAEVKEYLKELGVVSVGLGAGDPSQFEKAALISCETDPGHVNQVFTGAGYAAGALRAKGHGRTYINVLMSPTGEPGKVKISTGELSEKEKAAIVDVDTAVAMLKDMRAHSVKFFPMGGLKSLEELKEVAKASERGNLELIEPTGGIDLENFEEILKVCVESSIPRIMPHIYGSIIDKETGLTRVEDIKKLYEIIKKLVK
;
A
#
# COMPACT_ATOMS: atom_id res chain seq x y z
N GLY A 1 -2.48 -4.61 -16.66
CA GLY A 1 -2.03 -5.63 -15.75
C GLY A 1 -2.95 -5.77 -14.57
N HIS A 2 -2.94 -6.95 -13.97
CA HIS A 2 -3.80 -7.30 -12.84
C HIS A 2 -2.98 -7.59 -11.56
N ALA A 3 -1.67 -7.49 -11.65
CA ALA A 3 -0.76 -7.66 -10.53
C ALA A 3 0.37 -6.63 -10.58
N VAL A 4 0.85 -6.23 -9.41
CA VAL A 4 2.00 -5.33 -9.25
C VAL A 4 3.03 -6.07 -8.40
N VAL A 5 4.28 -6.13 -8.88
CA VAL A 5 5.40 -6.71 -8.14
C VAL A 5 5.95 -5.67 -7.16
N GLY A 6 6.19 -6.10 -5.92
CA GLY A 6 6.78 -5.26 -4.88
C GLY A 6 8.28 -5.52 -4.71
N LEU A 7 9.08 -4.47 -4.74
CA LEU A 7 10.50 -4.47 -4.37
C LEU A 7 10.65 -3.69 -3.06
N LEU A 8 11.39 -4.24 -2.11
CA LEU A 8 11.48 -3.67 -0.76
C LEU A 8 12.76 -2.86 -0.60
N SER A 9 12.65 -1.57 -0.27
CA SER A 9 13.80 -0.68 -0.07
C SER A 9 14.80 -1.19 0.97
N LYS A 10 14.32 -1.92 1.98
CA LYS A 10 15.16 -2.52 3.03
C LYS A 10 16.14 -3.59 2.53
N ASN A 11 15.90 -4.17 1.35
CA ASN A 11 16.74 -5.20 0.78
C ASN A 11 18.02 -4.64 0.15
N TYR A 12 18.14 -3.33 0.04
CA TYR A 12 19.26 -2.65 -0.58
C TYR A 12 20.06 -1.85 0.46
N ASP A 13 21.36 -2.06 0.51
CA ASP A 13 22.25 -1.23 1.34
C ASP A 13 22.36 0.19 0.76
N LYS A 14 22.44 0.29 -0.57
CA LYS A 14 22.55 1.56 -1.30
C LYS A 14 21.31 1.85 -2.13
N ILE A 15 20.99 3.12 -2.28
CA ILE A 15 19.88 3.58 -3.11
C ILE A 15 20.08 3.18 -4.57
N GLU A 16 21.31 3.29 -5.07
CA GLU A 16 21.69 2.99 -6.45
C GLU A 16 21.37 1.54 -6.83
N ASP A 17 21.56 0.59 -5.91
CA ASP A 17 21.26 -0.83 -6.14
C ASP A 17 19.75 -1.03 -6.30
N GLY A 18 18.95 -0.40 -5.42
CA GLY A 18 17.49 -0.40 -5.54
C GLY A 18 16.98 0.27 -6.82
N VAL A 19 17.61 1.38 -7.21
CA VAL A 19 17.30 2.07 -8.47
C VAL A 19 17.59 1.18 -9.67
N ALA A 20 18.73 0.49 -9.68
CA ALA A 20 19.10 -0.40 -10.77
C ALA A 20 18.09 -1.54 -10.92
N GLU A 21 17.74 -2.22 -9.82
CA GLU A 21 16.81 -3.34 -9.85
C GLU A 21 15.39 -2.89 -10.23
N VAL A 22 14.89 -1.78 -9.66
CA VAL A 22 13.57 -1.24 -10.05
C VAL A 22 13.52 -0.92 -11.53
N LYS A 23 14.59 -0.35 -12.12
CA LYS A 23 14.66 -0.07 -13.55
C LYS A 23 14.61 -1.34 -14.41
N GLU A 24 15.25 -2.43 -13.98
CA GLU A 24 15.17 -3.71 -14.71
C GLU A 24 13.73 -4.26 -14.70
N TYR A 25 13.08 -4.28 -13.53
CA TYR A 25 11.68 -4.73 -13.45
C TYR A 25 10.72 -3.83 -14.25
N LEU A 26 10.98 -2.53 -14.30
CA LEU A 26 10.14 -1.59 -15.07
C LEU A 26 10.18 -1.87 -16.57
N LYS A 27 11.30 -2.36 -17.13
CA LYS A 27 11.40 -2.73 -18.55
C LYS A 27 10.43 -3.84 -18.90
N GLU A 28 10.24 -4.81 -17.99
CA GLU A 28 9.37 -5.98 -18.21
C GLU A 28 7.92 -5.69 -17.85
N LEU A 29 7.68 -5.00 -16.73
CA LEU A 29 6.37 -4.91 -16.10
C LEU A 29 5.67 -3.56 -16.31
N GLY A 30 6.42 -2.51 -16.61
CA GLY A 30 5.91 -1.15 -16.76
C GLY A 30 5.51 -0.46 -15.45
N VAL A 31 5.17 -1.20 -14.40
CA VAL A 31 4.83 -0.71 -13.05
C VAL A 31 5.44 -1.62 -12.00
N VAL A 32 6.02 -1.00 -10.96
CA VAL A 32 6.59 -1.68 -9.79
C VAL A 32 6.15 -0.95 -8.53
N SER A 33 5.93 -1.67 -7.44
CA SER A 33 5.68 -1.09 -6.11
C SER A 33 6.99 -1.03 -5.31
N VAL A 34 7.46 0.15 -4.98
CA VAL A 34 8.57 0.31 -4.04
C VAL A 34 8.03 0.29 -2.62
N GLY A 35 8.38 -0.76 -1.87
CA GLY A 35 7.90 -1.00 -0.51
C GLY A 35 8.91 -0.65 0.57
N LEU A 36 8.41 -0.40 1.79
CA LEU A 36 9.24 -0.18 2.98
C LEU A 36 9.83 -1.48 3.53
N GLY A 37 9.11 -2.58 3.37
CA GLY A 37 9.37 -3.86 4.03
C GLY A 37 8.69 -3.96 5.38
N ALA A 38 7.55 -4.68 5.42
CA ALA A 38 6.68 -4.84 6.60
C ALA A 38 6.27 -3.52 7.29
N GLY A 39 6.24 -2.41 6.54
CA GLY A 39 5.90 -1.10 7.09
C GLY A 39 7.02 -0.42 7.87
N ASP A 40 8.27 -0.90 7.78
CA ASP A 40 9.43 -0.34 8.48
C ASP A 40 9.58 1.17 8.23
N PRO A 41 9.34 2.00 9.26
CA PRO A 41 9.32 3.45 9.09
C PRO A 41 10.69 4.05 8.81
N SER A 42 11.79 3.36 9.14
CA SER A 42 13.15 3.83 8.85
C SER A 42 13.47 3.87 7.36
N GLN A 43 12.66 3.17 6.55
CA GLN A 43 12.84 3.05 5.10
C GLN A 43 12.14 4.12 4.27
N PHE A 44 11.41 5.05 4.90
CA PHE A 44 10.55 6.01 4.19
C PHE A 44 11.32 6.87 3.18
N GLU A 45 12.47 7.37 3.59
CA GLU A 45 13.32 8.23 2.76
C GLU A 45 13.94 7.44 1.61
N LYS A 46 14.51 6.25 1.89
CA LYS A 46 15.10 5.39 0.87
C LYS A 46 14.08 4.98 -0.20
N ALA A 47 12.87 4.59 0.21
CA ALA A 47 11.79 4.26 -0.73
C ALA A 47 11.40 5.47 -1.60
N ALA A 48 11.32 6.66 -1.02
CA ALA A 48 11.03 7.89 -1.77
C ALA A 48 12.14 8.22 -2.77
N LEU A 49 13.43 8.13 -2.36
CA LEU A 49 14.57 8.43 -3.22
C LEU A 49 14.72 7.43 -4.38
N ILE A 50 14.55 6.12 -4.13
CA ILE A 50 14.49 5.13 -5.22
C ILE A 50 13.38 5.48 -6.19
N SER A 51 12.20 5.86 -5.69
CA SER A 51 11.05 6.21 -6.53
C SER A 51 11.28 7.51 -7.31
N CYS A 52 12.01 8.48 -6.76
CA CYS A 52 12.42 9.70 -7.47
C CYS A 52 13.31 9.43 -8.68
N GLU A 53 14.16 8.40 -8.62
CA GLU A 53 15.09 8.07 -9.71
C GLU A 53 14.47 7.13 -10.75
N THR A 54 13.29 6.54 -10.47
CA THR A 54 12.71 5.48 -11.30
C THR A 54 11.31 5.74 -11.81
N ASP A 55 10.52 6.63 -11.14
CA ASP A 55 9.08 6.82 -11.35
C ASP A 55 8.32 5.49 -11.50
N PRO A 56 8.30 4.65 -10.43
CA PRO A 56 7.95 3.23 -10.55
C PRO A 56 6.46 2.97 -10.77
N GLY A 57 5.61 3.98 -10.61
CA GLY A 57 4.16 3.88 -10.69
C GLY A 57 3.49 3.67 -9.33
N HIS A 58 4.20 3.15 -8.30
CA HIS A 58 3.67 2.98 -6.95
C HIS A 58 4.78 3.02 -5.90
N VAL A 59 4.56 3.72 -4.78
CA VAL A 59 5.46 3.78 -3.63
C VAL A 59 4.69 3.75 -2.31
N ASN A 60 5.13 2.92 -1.37
CA ASN A 60 4.58 2.90 -0.02
C ASN A 60 5.30 3.90 0.87
N GLN A 61 4.53 4.59 1.71
CA GLN A 61 5.04 5.58 2.66
C GLN A 61 4.40 5.43 4.04
N VAL A 62 5.13 5.84 5.06
CA VAL A 62 4.56 6.13 6.37
C VAL A 62 3.71 7.40 6.29
N PHE A 63 2.79 7.60 7.22
CA PHE A 63 1.89 8.78 7.19
C PHE A 63 2.68 10.08 7.16
N THR A 64 3.68 10.21 8.03
CA THR A 64 4.54 11.40 8.12
C THR A 64 5.47 11.60 6.93
N GLY A 65 5.73 10.58 6.13
CA GLY A 65 6.60 10.62 4.96
C GLY A 65 5.89 10.97 3.65
N ALA A 66 4.55 11.01 3.63
CA ALA A 66 3.77 11.20 2.42
C ALA A 66 4.10 12.50 1.67
N GLY A 67 4.14 13.62 2.39
CA GLY A 67 4.47 14.93 1.81
C GLY A 67 5.91 15.01 1.31
N TYR A 68 6.85 14.34 1.97
CA TYR A 68 8.24 14.23 1.51
C TYR A 68 8.31 13.53 0.16
N ALA A 69 7.70 12.36 0.04
CA ALA A 69 7.69 11.61 -1.22
C ALA A 69 6.99 12.39 -2.35
N ALA A 70 5.88 13.07 -2.05
CA ALA A 70 5.16 13.89 -3.02
C ALA A 70 6.01 15.07 -3.52
N GLY A 71 6.67 15.77 -2.62
CA GLY A 71 7.57 16.88 -2.96
C GLY A 71 8.76 16.41 -3.79
N ALA A 72 9.39 15.30 -3.40
CA ALA A 72 10.56 14.74 -4.08
C ALA A 72 10.22 14.27 -5.51
N LEU A 73 9.15 13.49 -5.69
CA LEU A 73 8.67 13.06 -7.02
C LEU A 73 8.35 14.26 -7.92
N ARG A 74 7.62 15.23 -7.39
CA ARG A 74 7.24 16.43 -8.15
C ARG A 74 8.45 17.27 -8.57
N ALA A 75 9.46 17.40 -7.73
CA ALA A 75 10.69 18.11 -8.03
C ALA A 75 11.46 17.48 -9.22
N LYS A 76 11.31 16.18 -9.43
CA LYS A 76 11.84 15.44 -10.60
C LYS A 76 10.92 15.49 -11.83
N GLY A 77 9.76 16.11 -11.75
CA GLY A 77 8.77 16.17 -12.83
C GLY A 77 7.94 14.88 -12.96
N HIS A 78 7.97 14.01 -11.96
CA HIS A 78 7.20 12.76 -11.96
C HIS A 78 5.75 12.99 -11.48
N GLY A 79 4.79 12.34 -12.15
CA GLY A 79 3.37 12.49 -11.83
C GLY A 79 2.55 11.21 -11.96
N ARG A 80 3.18 10.09 -12.32
CA ARG A 80 2.46 8.81 -12.49
C ARG A 80 2.53 7.90 -11.27
N THR A 81 3.50 8.12 -10.36
CA THR A 81 3.68 7.27 -9.19
C THR A 81 2.64 7.56 -8.11
N TYR A 82 1.82 6.56 -7.80
CA TYR A 82 0.89 6.60 -6.68
C TYR A 82 1.62 6.54 -5.36
N ILE A 83 1.36 7.50 -4.49
CA ILE A 83 1.89 7.52 -3.11
C ILE A 83 0.85 6.88 -2.22
N ASN A 84 1.17 5.70 -1.71
CA ASN A 84 0.31 4.86 -0.89
C ASN A 84 0.76 4.92 0.57
N VAL A 85 -0.14 5.31 1.48
CA VAL A 85 0.24 5.79 2.81
C VAL A 85 -0.34 4.92 3.91
N LEU A 86 0.51 4.51 4.84
CA LEU A 86 0.14 3.67 5.98
C LEU A 86 -0.80 4.40 6.94
N MET A 87 -1.95 3.76 7.19
CA MET A 87 -2.82 3.99 8.34
C MET A 87 -3.12 2.64 8.99
N SER A 88 -3.11 2.59 10.33
CA SER A 88 -3.31 1.32 11.04
C SER A 88 -4.69 1.25 11.70
N PRO A 89 -5.26 0.03 11.82
CA PRO A 89 -6.47 -0.19 12.59
C PRO A 89 -6.28 0.16 14.08
N THR A 90 -7.36 0.47 14.73
CA THR A 90 -7.41 0.86 16.15
C THR A 90 -8.26 -0.06 17.01
N GLY A 91 -9.07 -0.93 16.37
CA GLY A 91 -10.14 -1.70 16.95
C GLY A 91 -11.47 -0.95 17.02
N GLU A 92 -11.53 0.31 16.55
CA GLU A 92 -12.72 1.15 16.52
C GLU A 92 -13.03 1.58 15.08
N PRO A 93 -14.12 1.08 14.46
CA PRO A 93 -14.53 1.52 13.12
C PRO A 93 -14.70 3.04 13.03
N GLY A 94 -14.21 3.64 11.95
CA GLY A 94 -14.22 5.09 11.77
C GLY A 94 -13.02 5.84 12.37
N LYS A 95 -12.12 5.12 13.07
CA LYS A 95 -10.87 5.66 13.62
C LYS A 95 -9.66 4.96 13.00
N VAL A 96 -8.57 5.71 12.83
CA VAL A 96 -7.29 5.19 12.34
C VAL A 96 -6.11 5.76 13.13
N LYS A 97 -5.06 4.96 13.28
CA LYS A 97 -3.77 5.42 13.80
C LYS A 97 -2.94 5.95 12.63
N ILE A 98 -2.48 7.20 12.75
CA ILE A 98 -1.64 7.88 11.75
C ILE A 98 -0.17 8.03 12.19
N SER A 99 0.15 7.74 13.44
CA SER A 99 1.54 7.75 13.95
C SER A 99 2.30 6.50 13.50
N THR A 100 2.73 6.49 12.23
CA THR A 100 3.42 5.37 11.56
C THR A 100 4.85 5.71 11.16
N GLY A 101 5.37 6.87 11.54
CA GLY A 101 6.75 7.29 11.30
C GLY A 101 7.71 6.78 12.37
N GLU A 102 9.01 6.83 12.09
CA GLU A 102 10.08 6.24 12.91
C GLU A 102 10.08 6.69 14.38
N LEU A 103 9.80 7.97 14.61
CA LEU A 103 9.71 8.51 15.97
C LEU A 103 8.29 8.41 16.51
N SER A 104 7.30 8.78 15.69
CA SER A 104 5.91 8.88 16.14
C SER A 104 5.26 7.53 16.49
N GLU A 105 5.73 6.42 15.89
CA GLU A 105 5.21 5.09 16.23
C GLU A 105 5.58 4.63 17.66
N LYS A 106 6.65 5.22 18.24
CA LYS A 106 7.15 4.93 19.59
C LYS A 106 6.43 5.74 20.67
N GLU A 107 5.66 6.73 20.27
CA GLU A 107 4.92 7.62 21.13
C GLU A 107 3.48 7.14 21.32
N LYS A 108 2.71 7.88 22.15
CA LYS A 108 1.28 7.65 22.28
C LYS A 108 0.61 7.69 20.89
N ALA A 109 -0.19 6.67 20.58
CA ALA A 109 -0.84 6.56 19.29
C ALA A 109 -1.67 7.81 18.95
N ALA A 110 -1.37 8.43 17.81
CA ALA A 110 -2.20 9.50 17.24
C ALA A 110 -3.38 8.84 16.51
N ILE A 111 -4.52 8.80 17.15
CA ILE A 111 -5.78 8.25 16.65
C ILE A 111 -6.66 9.43 16.23
N VAL A 112 -7.15 9.37 15.00
CA VAL A 112 -8.01 10.41 14.42
C VAL A 112 -9.20 9.78 13.68
N ASP A 113 -10.22 10.58 13.40
CA ASP A 113 -11.30 10.19 12.50
C ASP A 113 -10.74 9.88 11.11
N VAL A 114 -11.24 8.82 10.49
CA VAL A 114 -10.75 8.37 9.18
C VAL A 114 -10.95 9.42 8.09
N ASP A 115 -12.03 10.20 8.13
CA ASP A 115 -12.25 11.31 7.18
C ASP A 115 -11.19 12.41 7.34
N THR A 116 -10.80 12.72 8.59
CA THR A 116 -9.70 13.66 8.86
C THR A 116 -8.39 13.13 8.30
N ALA A 117 -8.06 11.85 8.52
CA ALA A 117 -6.85 11.24 7.96
C ALA A 117 -6.83 11.29 6.42
N VAL A 118 -7.96 10.99 5.78
CA VAL A 118 -8.09 11.06 4.31
C VAL A 118 -7.90 12.50 3.81
N ALA A 119 -8.48 13.49 4.47
CA ALA A 119 -8.25 14.90 4.14
C ALA A 119 -6.76 15.28 4.23
N MET A 120 -6.08 14.86 5.31
CA MET A 120 -4.63 15.07 5.46
C MET A 120 -3.81 14.39 4.36
N LEU A 121 -4.19 13.17 3.91
CA LEU A 121 -3.55 12.52 2.77
C LEU A 121 -3.66 13.36 1.49
N LYS A 122 -4.83 13.92 1.22
CA LYS A 122 -5.05 14.80 0.06
C LYS A 122 -4.22 16.08 0.16
N ASP A 123 -4.13 16.69 1.34
CA ASP A 123 -3.28 17.86 1.58
C ASP A 123 -1.81 17.55 1.30
N MET A 124 -1.34 16.38 1.67
CA MET A 124 0.01 15.89 1.40
C MET A 124 0.22 15.40 -0.04
N ARG A 125 -0.81 15.48 -0.91
CA ARG A 125 -0.76 14.99 -2.30
C ARG A 125 -0.55 13.47 -2.42
N ALA A 126 -0.97 12.72 -1.44
CA ALA A 126 -1.05 11.27 -1.52
C ALA A 126 -2.28 10.83 -2.34
N HIS A 127 -2.22 9.64 -2.90
CA HIS A 127 -3.23 9.11 -3.81
C HIS A 127 -4.02 7.97 -3.19
N SER A 128 -3.48 7.32 -2.17
CA SER A 128 -3.91 6.01 -1.70
C SER A 128 -3.70 5.83 -0.21
N VAL A 129 -4.53 4.98 0.38
CA VAL A 129 -4.36 4.47 1.73
C VAL A 129 -3.93 3.01 1.71
N LYS A 130 -2.86 2.70 2.47
CA LYS A 130 -2.47 1.35 2.85
C LYS A 130 -2.98 1.07 4.27
N PHE A 131 -4.03 0.26 4.36
CA PHE A 131 -4.60 -0.10 5.65
C PHE A 131 -3.89 -1.34 6.20
N PHE A 132 -2.98 -1.14 7.16
CA PHE A 132 -2.04 -2.16 7.66
C PHE A 132 -1.65 -1.95 9.13
N PRO A 133 -1.44 -3.01 9.90
CA PRO A 133 -1.76 -4.42 9.62
C PRO A 133 -3.21 -4.75 10.00
N MET A 134 -4.02 -5.20 9.06
CA MET A 134 -5.43 -5.47 9.38
C MET A 134 -5.70 -6.84 10.02
N GLY A 135 -4.74 -7.78 9.96
CA GLY A 135 -4.88 -9.11 10.58
C GLY A 135 -5.97 -9.98 9.94
N GLY A 136 -6.05 -9.99 8.62
CA GLY A 136 -7.10 -10.69 7.89
C GLY A 136 -8.47 -10.06 8.14
N LEU A 137 -9.46 -10.86 8.55
CA LEU A 137 -10.81 -10.37 8.81
C LEU A 137 -10.99 -9.62 10.13
N LYS A 138 -9.97 -9.56 10.99
CA LYS A 138 -10.11 -8.92 12.32
C LYS A 138 -10.49 -7.45 12.25
N SER A 139 -10.02 -6.73 11.24
CA SER A 139 -10.30 -5.30 11.05
C SER A 139 -11.22 -5.04 9.85
N LEU A 140 -12.09 -5.98 9.51
CA LEU A 140 -12.94 -5.87 8.31
C LEU A 140 -13.94 -4.70 8.40
N GLU A 141 -14.57 -4.48 9.56
CA GLU A 141 -15.48 -3.35 9.77
C GLU A 141 -14.75 -2.00 9.73
N GLU A 142 -13.51 -1.96 10.24
CA GLU A 142 -12.67 -0.77 10.11
C GLU A 142 -12.29 -0.51 8.64
N LEU A 143 -11.93 -1.57 7.88
CA LEU A 143 -11.66 -1.46 6.44
C LEU A 143 -12.85 -0.90 5.68
N LYS A 144 -14.07 -1.30 6.02
CA LYS A 144 -15.31 -0.79 5.43
C LYS A 144 -15.46 0.72 5.62
N GLU A 145 -15.19 1.22 6.82
CA GLU A 145 -15.22 2.66 7.08
C GLU A 145 -14.07 3.41 6.39
N VAL A 146 -12.87 2.81 6.31
CA VAL A 146 -11.75 3.35 5.54
C VAL A 146 -12.10 3.45 4.05
N ALA A 147 -12.73 2.42 3.47
CA ALA A 147 -13.16 2.42 2.07
C ALA A 147 -14.19 3.53 1.81
N LYS A 148 -15.22 3.66 2.64
CA LYS A 148 -16.23 4.74 2.53
C LYS A 148 -15.61 6.15 2.67
N ALA A 149 -14.69 6.33 3.62
CA ALA A 149 -14.01 7.62 3.78
C ALA A 149 -13.10 7.94 2.59
N SER A 150 -12.42 6.94 2.05
CA SER A 150 -11.59 7.07 0.85
C SER A 150 -12.42 7.46 -0.37
N GLU A 151 -13.61 6.89 -0.54
CA GLU A 151 -14.59 7.27 -1.56
C GLU A 151 -15.01 8.73 -1.39
N ARG A 152 -15.48 9.13 -0.18
CA ARG A 152 -15.89 10.52 0.11
C ARG A 152 -14.75 11.52 -0.14
N GLY A 153 -13.52 11.14 0.20
CA GLY A 153 -12.32 11.96 -0.01
C GLY A 153 -11.73 11.90 -1.42
N ASN A 154 -12.35 11.15 -2.33
CA ASN A 154 -11.86 10.95 -3.70
C ASN A 154 -10.40 10.47 -3.74
N LEU A 155 -10.05 9.47 -2.92
CA LEU A 155 -8.81 8.74 -3.09
C LEU A 155 -8.89 7.84 -4.32
N GLU A 156 -7.75 7.63 -4.96
CA GLU A 156 -7.70 6.92 -6.24
C GLU A 156 -7.45 5.42 -6.11
N LEU A 157 -6.97 5.00 -4.93
CA LEU A 157 -6.60 3.62 -4.65
C LEU A 157 -6.80 3.30 -3.16
N ILE A 158 -7.17 2.05 -2.85
CA ILE A 158 -7.13 1.48 -1.49
C ILE A 158 -6.35 0.17 -1.52
N GLU A 159 -5.45 -0.01 -0.52
CA GLU A 159 -4.63 -1.21 -0.37
C GLU A 159 -4.87 -1.85 1.00
N PRO A 160 -5.84 -2.79 1.15
CA PRO A 160 -5.95 -3.60 2.34
C PRO A 160 -4.75 -4.54 2.47
N THR A 161 -4.14 -4.61 3.67
CA THR A 161 -2.85 -5.28 3.85
C THR A 161 -2.76 -5.95 5.21
N GLY A 162 -2.17 -7.16 5.23
CA GLY A 162 -1.83 -7.90 6.44
C GLY A 162 -2.79 -9.02 6.77
N GLY A 163 -2.29 -10.26 6.79
CA GLY A 163 -3.06 -11.46 7.09
C GLY A 163 -4.02 -11.89 5.99
N ILE A 164 -3.82 -11.40 4.76
CA ILE A 164 -4.63 -11.79 3.60
C ILE A 164 -4.12 -13.11 3.02
N ASP A 165 -5.04 -14.04 2.79
CA ASP A 165 -4.79 -15.34 2.21
C ASP A 165 -5.93 -15.75 1.28
N LEU A 166 -5.87 -16.97 0.71
CA LEU A 166 -6.88 -17.47 -0.21
C LEU A 166 -8.27 -17.67 0.43
N GLU A 167 -8.32 -17.84 1.75
CA GLU A 167 -9.58 -18.13 2.47
C GLU A 167 -10.37 -16.83 2.74
N ASN A 168 -9.68 -15.71 2.99
CA ASN A 168 -10.31 -14.44 3.35
C ASN A 168 -10.29 -13.38 2.24
N PHE A 169 -9.55 -13.62 1.14
CA PHE A 169 -9.37 -12.65 0.06
C PHE A 169 -10.70 -12.18 -0.56
N GLU A 170 -11.64 -13.12 -0.81
CA GLU A 170 -12.92 -12.79 -1.45
C GLU A 170 -13.74 -11.82 -0.58
N GLU A 171 -13.78 -12.05 0.73
CA GLU A 171 -14.53 -11.22 1.66
C GLU A 171 -13.92 -9.82 1.81
N ILE A 172 -12.59 -9.73 1.91
CA ILE A 172 -11.87 -8.46 1.95
C ILE A 172 -12.06 -7.67 0.66
N LEU A 173 -11.97 -8.32 -0.49
CA LEU A 173 -12.16 -7.68 -1.79
C LEU A 173 -13.59 -7.16 -1.96
N LYS A 174 -14.62 -7.91 -1.53
CA LYS A 174 -16.02 -7.47 -1.56
C LYS A 174 -16.24 -6.15 -0.85
N VAL A 175 -15.72 -6.00 0.37
CA VAL A 175 -15.81 -4.75 1.14
C VAL A 175 -15.25 -3.56 0.37
N CYS A 176 -14.14 -3.75 -0.33
CA CYS A 176 -13.55 -2.68 -1.12
C CYS A 176 -14.34 -2.40 -2.41
N VAL A 177 -14.86 -3.43 -3.08
CA VAL A 177 -15.64 -3.30 -4.32
C VAL A 177 -16.99 -2.62 -4.07
N GLU A 178 -17.55 -2.72 -2.87
CA GLU A 178 -18.77 -2.00 -2.48
C GLU A 178 -18.59 -0.47 -2.44
N SER A 179 -17.35 0.01 -2.40
CA SER A 179 -17.03 1.42 -2.55
C SER A 179 -16.82 1.79 -4.02
N SER A 180 -16.96 3.07 -4.35
CA SER A 180 -16.71 3.58 -5.71
C SER A 180 -15.27 4.02 -5.92
N ILE A 181 -14.31 3.48 -5.15
CA ILE A 181 -12.89 3.79 -5.32
C ILE A 181 -12.41 3.23 -6.67
N PRO A 182 -11.73 4.04 -7.50
CA PRO A 182 -11.36 3.63 -8.86
C PRO A 182 -10.45 2.41 -8.94
N ARG A 183 -9.62 2.18 -7.91
CA ARG A 183 -8.66 1.07 -7.87
C ARG A 183 -8.61 0.42 -6.49
N ILE A 184 -8.50 -0.89 -6.49
CA ILE A 184 -8.36 -1.69 -5.28
C ILE A 184 -7.16 -2.61 -5.48
N MET A 185 -6.21 -2.62 -4.54
CA MET A 185 -5.00 -3.44 -4.62
C MET A 185 -4.79 -4.22 -3.31
N PRO A 186 -5.47 -5.36 -3.09
CA PRO A 186 -5.22 -6.18 -1.91
C PRO A 186 -3.77 -6.67 -1.90
N HIS A 187 -3.06 -6.43 -0.80
CA HIS A 187 -1.67 -6.81 -0.67
C HIS A 187 -1.56 -8.23 -0.09
N ILE A 188 -1.35 -9.19 -0.96
CA ILE A 188 -1.13 -10.58 -0.58
C ILE A 188 0.32 -10.97 -0.88
N TYR A 189 1.01 -11.54 0.09
CA TYR A 189 2.42 -11.87 -0.04
C TYR A 189 2.76 -13.21 0.63
N GLY A 190 3.00 -13.23 1.95
CA GLY A 190 3.53 -14.40 2.65
C GLY A 190 2.68 -15.66 2.52
N SER A 191 1.37 -15.53 2.36
CA SER A 191 0.43 -16.66 2.25
C SER A 191 0.52 -17.42 0.91
N ILE A 192 1.07 -16.77 -0.13
CA ILE A 192 1.22 -17.36 -1.49
C ILE A 192 2.67 -17.68 -1.85
N ILE A 193 3.60 -17.49 -0.92
CA ILE A 193 5.02 -17.86 -1.10
C ILE A 193 5.22 -19.30 -0.66
N ASP A 194 5.85 -20.07 -1.50
CA ASP A 194 6.31 -21.41 -1.16
C ASP A 194 7.51 -21.31 -0.19
N LYS A 195 7.42 -22.01 0.94
CA LYS A 195 8.40 -21.89 2.03
C LYS A 195 9.74 -22.57 1.74
N GLU A 196 9.74 -23.55 0.84
CA GLU A 196 10.95 -24.29 0.49
C GLU A 196 11.75 -23.57 -0.60
N THR A 197 11.06 -23.05 -1.61
CA THR A 197 11.68 -22.40 -2.76
C THR A 197 11.78 -20.89 -2.64
N GLY A 198 11.00 -20.24 -1.75
CA GLY A 198 10.88 -18.80 -1.65
C GLY A 198 10.15 -18.15 -2.83
N LEU A 199 9.59 -18.93 -3.75
CA LEU A 199 8.92 -18.44 -4.94
C LEU A 199 7.41 -18.33 -4.73
N THR A 200 6.79 -17.42 -5.48
CA THR A 200 5.33 -17.28 -5.50
C THR A 200 4.68 -18.50 -6.16
N ARG A 201 3.68 -19.09 -5.51
CA ARG A 201 2.90 -20.19 -6.09
C ARG A 201 1.95 -19.67 -7.17
N VAL A 202 2.23 -20.00 -8.42
CA VAL A 202 1.48 -19.55 -9.60
C VAL A 202 0.02 -19.96 -9.55
N GLU A 203 -0.28 -21.16 -9.03
CA GLU A 203 -1.66 -21.66 -8.91
C GLU A 203 -2.50 -20.83 -7.93
N ASP A 204 -1.89 -20.27 -6.89
CA ASP A 204 -2.58 -19.39 -5.96
C ASP A 204 -2.89 -18.02 -6.61
N ILE A 205 -1.98 -17.49 -7.44
CA ILE A 205 -2.24 -16.29 -8.24
C ILE A 205 -3.42 -16.51 -9.20
N LYS A 206 -3.49 -17.67 -9.86
CA LYS A 206 -4.63 -18.01 -10.74
C LYS A 206 -5.95 -18.04 -9.96
N LYS A 207 -5.99 -18.65 -8.78
CA LYS A 207 -7.20 -18.68 -7.93
C LYS A 207 -7.64 -17.27 -7.52
N LEU A 208 -6.69 -16.43 -7.07
CA LEU A 208 -6.97 -15.03 -6.75
C LEU A 208 -7.54 -14.27 -7.95
N TYR A 209 -6.98 -14.50 -9.12
CA TYR A 209 -7.44 -13.86 -10.35
C TYR A 209 -8.87 -14.29 -10.73
N GLU A 210 -9.25 -15.55 -10.54
CA GLU A 210 -10.64 -16.00 -10.73
C GLU A 210 -11.61 -15.32 -9.77
N ILE A 211 -11.22 -15.11 -8.49
CA ILE A 211 -12.01 -14.35 -7.52
C ILE A 211 -12.19 -12.90 -8.00
N ILE A 212 -11.11 -12.25 -8.44
CA ILE A 212 -11.18 -10.88 -8.96
C ILE A 212 -12.16 -10.79 -10.15
N LYS A 213 -12.05 -11.67 -11.14
CA LYS A 213 -12.95 -11.69 -12.32
C LYS A 213 -14.43 -11.88 -11.95
N LYS A 214 -14.70 -12.60 -10.88
CA LYS A 214 -16.06 -12.82 -10.40
C LYS A 214 -16.65 -11.58 -9.75
N LEU A 215 -15.85 -10.79 -9.04
CA LEU A 215 -16.31 -9.65 -8.23
C LEU A 215 -16.20 -8.31 -8.94
N VAL A 216 -15.19 -8.14 -9.79
CA VAL A 216 -14.95 -6.90 -10.52
C VAL A 216 -15.45 -7.09 -11.96
N LYS A 217 -16.52 -6.38 -12.28
CA LYS A 217 -17.17 -6.41 -13.61
C LYS A 217 -16.60 -5.32 -14.51
#